data_e9dcca67310746a9b09be3270d1f6f08
#
_entry.id   e9dcca67310746a9b09be3270d1f6f08
#
_cell.length_a   1.000
_cell.length_b   1.000
_cell.length_c   1.000
_cell.angle_alpha   90.00
_cell.angle_beta   90.00
_cell.angle_gamma   90.00
#
_symmetry.space_group_name_H-M   'P 1'
#
loop_
_entity.id
_entity.type
_entity.pdbx_description
1 polymer ?
#
loop_
_entity_poly.entity_id
_entity_poly.type
_entity_poly.pdbx_seq_one_letter_code
_entity_poly.pdbx_strand_id
1 'polypeptide(L)'
;MLQAIMTKPGKIEYKVKAIPNIGPNEVLFETKRIGVCGSDIHVFHGIHPYTSYPVIQGHEVSGYAAEVGKNVKGITVGDKITFAPQVTCGKCFPCENNMYHICEKLKVMGFQTDGAGQEYFPVPAKNVFKLSDDFPLDYAAMIEPVSVAVRAVRKGGNMRGKKVLILGAGTIGNLNAQVAKALGADSVIITDIRDYKLEKAKACGIDFTINSSIEDLGAGIIKYFGKNKA
;
A
#
# COMPACT_ATOMS: atom_id res chain seq x y z
N MET A 1 18.46 6.90 16.54
CA MET A 1 17.22 6.98 15.78
C MET A 1 16.00 6.68 16.65
N LEU A 2 14.88 7.32 16.37
CA LEU A 2 13.61 7.08 17.04
C LEU A 2 12.85 5.90 16.40
N GLN A 3 12.21 5.06 17.22
CA GLN A 3 11.35 3.96 16.80
C GLN A 3 10.01 4.04 17.53
N ALA A 4 8.90 3.80 16.80
CA ALA A 4 7.56 3.62 17.33
C ALA A 4 7.25 2.12 17.41
N ILE A 5 7.33 1.54 18.59
CA ILE A 5 7.20 0.11 18.82
C ILE A 5 5.82 -0.17 19.39
N MET A 6 5.00 -0.95 18.70
CA MET A 6 3.78 -1.48 19.26
C MET A 6 4.12 -2.66 20.18
N THR A 7 4.05 -2.44 21.48
CA THR A 7 4.46 -3.42 22.50
C THR A 7 3.35 -4.42 22.83
N LYS A 8 2.10 -4.03 22.64
CA LYS A 8 0.88 -4.84 22.77
C LYS A 8 -0.28 -4.11 22.08
N PRO A 9 -1.43 -4.75 21.88
CA PRO A 9 -2.62 -4.08 21.37
C PRO A 9 -2.92 -2.77 22.11
N GLY A 10 -3.17 -1.71 21.36
CA GLY A 10 -3.49 -0.37 21.89
C GLY A 10 -2.32 0.40 22.50
N LYS A 11 -1.07 -0.12 22.45
CA LYS A 11 0.06 0.56 23.10
C LYS A 11 1.28 0.68 22.19
N ILE A 12 1.61 1.93 21.85
CA ILE A 12 2.85 2.29 21.13
C ILE A 12 3.80 2.96 22.13
N GLU A 13 5.05 2.52 22.14
CA GLU A 13 6.14 3.11 22.91
C GLU A 13 7.20 3.65 21.96
N TYR A 14 7.73 4.83 22.28
CA TYR A 14 8.83 5.42 21.55
C TYR A 14 10.15 5.08 22.24
N LYS A 15 11.11 4.56 21.46
CA LYS A 15 12.46 4.23 21.96
C LYS A 15 13.52 4.81 21.05
N VAL A 16 14.62 5.27 21.66
CA VAL A 16 15.80 5.71 20.94
C VAL A 16 16.78 4.54 20.85
N LYS A 17 17.25 4.23 19.65
CA LYS A 17 18.27 3.19 19.40
C LYS A 17 19.36 3.70 18.47
N ALA A 18 20.48 2.98 18.43
CA ALA A 18 21.50 3.21 17.41
C ALA A 18 20.92 2.95 15.99
N ILE A 19 21.44 3.65 14.99
CA ILE A 19 21.14 3.34 13.59
C ILE A 19 21.70 1.95 13.29
N PRO A 20 20.92 1.05 12.65
CA PRO A 20 21.38 -0.31 12.37
C PRO A 20 22.46 -0.31 11.28
N ASN A 21 23.43 -1.21 11.40
CA ASN A 21 24.32 -1.52 10.30
C ASN A 21 23.57 -2.31 9.22
N ILE A 22 23.96 -2.12 7.97
CA ILE A 22 23.40 -2.86 6.85
C ILE A 22 24.33 -3.96 6.33
N GLY A 23 23.74 -4.98 5.76
CA GLY A 23 24.46 -6.02 5.03
C GLY A 23 24.88 -5.58 3.62
N PRO A 24 25.73 -6.37 2.95
CA PRO A 24 26.27 -6.02 1.62
C PRO A 24 25.22 -5.94 0.51
N ASN A 25 24.02 -6.51 0.71
CA ASN A 25 22.91 -6.56 -0.25
C ASN A 25 21.67 -5.77 0.24
N GLU A 26 21.88 -4.84 1.17
CA GLU A 26 20.80 -4.04 1.76
C GLU A 26 21.00 -2.55 1.51
N VAL A 27 19.92 -1.81 1.66
CA VAL A 27 19.89 -0.35 1.66
C VAL A 27 19.40 0.10 3.02
N LEU A 28 20.08 1.05 3.65
CA LEU A 28 19.55 1.75 4.82
C LEU A 28 18.52 2.76 4.33
N PHE A 29 17.27 2.49 4.64
CA PHE A 29 16.15 3.34 4.28
C PHE A 29 15.98 4.43 5.34
N GLU A 30 16.02 5.70 4.94
CA GLU A 30 15.64 6.84 5.77
C GLU A 30 14.18 7.20 5.53
N THR A 31 13.31 6.98 6.52
CA THR A 31 11.86 7.26 6.43
C THR A 31 11.58 8.75 6.39
N LYS A 32 10.85 9.22 5.40
CA LYS A 32 10.39 10.62 5.28
C LYS A 32 8.87 10.76 5.27
N ARG A 33 8.16 9.81 4.69
CA ARG A 33 6.70 9.75 4.68
C ARG A 33 6.25 8.32 4.95
N ILE A 34 5.20 8.18 5.73
CA ILE A 34 4.60 6.90 6.06
C ILE A 34 3.08 7.01 5.95
N GLY A 35 2.47 6.08 5.23
CA GLY A 35 1.02 5.88 5.20
C GLY A 35 0.57 5.00 6.36
N VAL A 36 -0.69 5.12 6.74
CA VAL A 36 -1.32 4.24 7.73
C VAL A 36 -2.37 3.39 7.02
N CYS A 37 -2.07 2.11 6.87
CA CYS A 37 -2.98 1.13 6.27
C CYS A 37 -4.08 0.72 7.25
N GLY A 38 -5.22 0.28 6.73
CA GLY A 38 -6.27 -0.32 7.57
C GLY A 38 -5.79 -1.54 8.35
N SER A 39 -4.81 -2.28 7.83
CA SER A 39 -4.18 -3.40 8.54
C SER A 39 -3.34 -2.97 9.73
N ASP A 40 -2.73 -1.78 9.71
CA ASP A 40 -2.04 -1.22 10.89
C ASP A 40 -3.04 -0.95 12.02
N ILE A 41 -4.25 -0.49 11.67
CA ILE A 41 -5.35 -0.31 12.63
C ILE A 41 -5.79 -1.65 13.21
N HIS A 42 -5.86 -2.72 12.38
CA HIS A 42 -6.16 -4.07 12.87
C HIS A 42 -5.06 -4.59 13.82
N VAL A 43 -3.79 -4.33 13.54
CA VAL A 43 -2.69 -4.64 14.48
C VAL A 43 -2.87 -3.83 15.77
N PHE A 44 -3.16 -2.53 15.69
CA PHE A 44 -3.40 -1.70 16.87
C PHE A 44 -4.51 -2.25 17.76
N HIS A 45 -5.58 -2.77 17.17
CA HIS A 45 -6.69 -3.38 17.92
C HIS A 45 -6.45 -4.85 18.32
N GLY A 46 -5.33 -5.46 17.95
CA GLY A 46 -5.02 -6.85 18.29
C GLY A 46 -5.79 -7.90 17.52
N ILE A 47 -6.41 -7.53 16.39
CA ILE A 47 -7.24 -8.42 15.57
C ILE A 47 -6.56 -8.86 14.26
N HIS A 48 -5.32 -8.43 14.02
CA HIS A 48 -4.55 -8.90 12.85
C HIS A 48 -4.01 -10.31 13.09
N PRO A 49 -4.38 -11.31 12.26
CA PRO A 49 -4.17 -12.73 12.59
C PRO A 49 -2.71 -13.21 12.51
N TYR A 50 -1.84 -12.44 11.86
CA TYR A 50 -0.45 -12.87 11.56
C TYR A 50 0.62 -11.98 12.19
N THR A 51 0.25 -11.10 13.12
CA THR A 51 1.22 -10.21 13.78
C THR A 51 1.43 -10.61 15.22
N SER A 52 2.69 -10.69 15.64
CA SER A 52 3.10 -10.88 17.02
C SER A 52 3.68 -9.59 17.59
N TYR A 53 3.54 -9.37 18.87
CA TYR A 53 4.09 -8.20 19.58
C TYR A 53 5.37 -8.58 20.34
N PRO A 54 6.36 -7.68 20.48
CA PRO A 54 6.39 -6.32 19.94
C PRO A 54 6.66 -6.30 18.41
N VAL A 55 6.21 -5.22 17.74
CA VAL A 55 6.46 -5.01 16.31
C VAL A 55 6.56 -3.50 16.00
N ILE A 56 7.41 -3.14 15.05
CA ILE A 56 7.41 -1.81 14.44
C ILE A 56 6.58 -1.91 13.16
N GLN A 57 5.47 -1.17 13.11
CA GLN A 57 4.55 -1.18 11.97
C GLN A 57 5.04 -0.29 10.82
N GLY A 58 4.27 -0.24 9.73
CA GLY A 58 4.45 0.62 8.58
C GLY A 58 5.09 -0.08 7.39
N HIS A 59 4.38 0.00 6.27
CA HIS A 59 4.76 -0.64 5.00
C HIS A 59 4.41 0.21 3.77
N GLU A 60 3.71 1.32 3.95
CA GLU A 60 3.42 2.34 2.93
C GLU A 60 4.38 3.51 3.16
N VAL A 61 5.51 3.57 2.46
CA VAL A 61 6.59 4.49 2.85
C VAL A 61 7.36 5.03 1.66
N SER A 62 7.89 6.23 1.85
CA SER A 62 8.90 6.81 0.98
C SER A 62 9.99 7.53 1.78
N GLY A 63 11.15 7.66 1.19
CA GLY A 63 12.29 8.30 1.82
C GLY A 63 13.52 8.32 0.93
N TYR A 64 14.67 8.24 1.56
CA TYR A 64 15.95 8.28 0.89
C TYR A 64 16.82 7.07 1.24
N ALA A 65 17.73 6.72 0.34
CA ALA A 65 18.81 5.78 0.62
C ALA A 65 19.89 6.49 1.44
N ALA A 66 19.97 6.19 2.75
CA ALA A 66 20.95 6.79 3.64
C ALA A 66 22.32 6.10 3.56
N GLU A 67 22.32 4.78 3.35
CA GLU A 67 23.52 3.97 3.11
C GLU A 67 23.18 2.86 2.12
N VAL A 68 24.17 2.41 1.35
CA VAL A 68 23.97 1.40 0.30
C VAL A 68 25.05 0.33 0.43
N GLY A 69 24.63 -0.93 0.54
CA GLY A 69 25.53 -2.07 0.65
C GLY A 69 26.41 -2.27 -0.58
N LYS A 70 27.62 -2.74 -0.39
CA LYS A 70 28.67 -2.83 -1.43
C LYS A 70 28.31 -3.64 -2.67
N ASN A 71 27.33 -4.55 -2.59
CA ASN A 71 26.90 -5.37 -3.72
C ASN A 71 25.66 -4.78 -4.44
N VAL A 72 25.07 -3.72 -3.91
CA VAL A 72 23.86 -3.10 -4.49
C VAL A 72 24.24 -2.32 -5.74
N LYS A 73 23.42 -2.45 -6.78
CA LYS A 73 23.59 -1.75 -8.05
C LYS A 73 22.33 -0.94 -8.37
N GLY A 74 22.50 0.21 -9.01
CA GLY A 74 21.39 1.04 -9.48
C GLY A 74 20.74 1.92 -8.41
N ILE A 75 21.21 1.87 -7.18
CA ILE A 75 20.81 2.75 -6.08
C ILE A 75 22.08 3.40 -5.51
N THR A 76 22.01 4.68 -5.23
CA THR A 76 23.08 5.47 -4.61
C THR A 76 22.56 6.21 -3.39
N VAL A 77 23.45 6.59 -2.49
CA VAL A 77 23.10 7.41 -1.32
C VAL A 77 22.46 8.72 -1.79
N GLY A 78 21.36 9.10 -1.16
CA GLY A 78 20.57 10.26 -1.51
C GLY A 78 19.44 10.01 -2.51
N ASP A 79 19.38 8.85 -3.17
CA ASP A 79 18.28 8.51 -4.07
C ASP A 79 16.94 8.50 -3.32
N LYS A 80 15.90 9.07 -3.96
CA LYS A 80 14.51 8.88 -3.50
C LYS A 80 14.08 7.44 -3.75
N ILE A 81 13.55 6.80 -2.75
CA ILE A 81 13.17 5.39 -2.80
C ILE A 81 11.83 5.11 -2.12
N THR A 82 11.21 4.02 -2.56
CA THR A 82 10.16 3.27 -1.87
C THR A 82 10.52 1.79 -1.87
N PHE A 83 9.72 0.93 -1.25
CA PHE A 83 10.02 -0.50 -1.24
C PHE A 83 8.77 -1.39 -1.30
N ALA A 84 8.93 -2.64 -1.75
CA ALA A 84 7.93 -3.68 -1.60
C ALA A 84 8.12 -4.38 -0.24
N PRO A 85 7.08 -4.44 0.61
CA PRO A 85 7.23 -4.93 1.98
C PRO A 85 7.33 -6.46 2.10
N GLN A 86 7.09 -7.21 1.01
CA GLN A 86 7.12 -8.68 1.02
C GLN A 86 8.54 -9.22 1.04
N VAL A 87 8.91 -9.91 2.12
CA VAL A 87 10.19 -10.61 2.25
C VAL A 87 9.99 -12.09 1.93
N THR A 88 10.53 -12.53 0.81
CA THR A 88 10.40 -13.90 0.30
C THR A 88 11.67 -14.72 0.50
N CYS A 89 11.55 -16.05 0.66
CA CYS A 89 12.69 -16.92 0.91
C CYS A 89 13.57 -17.16 -0.34
N GLY A 90 13.04 -16.95 -1.54
CA GLY A 90 13.75 -17.08 -2.82
C GLY A 90 14.04 -18.53 -3.29
N LYS A 91 13.69 -19.56 -2.49
CA LYS A 91 14.08 -20.97 -2.74
C LYS A 91 12.98 -22.01 -2.56
N CYS A 92 11.75 -21.62 -2.31
CA CYS A 92 10.61 -22.53 -2.32
C CYS A 92 10.00 -22.62 -3.72
N PHE A 93 9.25 -23.66 -3.98
CA PHE A 93 8.61 -23.87 -5.28
C PHE A 93 7.87 -22.61 -5.81
N PRO A 94 7.04 -21.92 -5.03
CA PRO A 94 6.43 -20.66 -5.49
C PRO A 94 7.45 -19.58 -5.88
N CYS A 95 8.53 -19.41 -5.12
CA CYS A 95 9.55 -18.40 -5.43
C CYS A 95 10.30 -18.71 -6.75
N GLU A 96 10.65 -19.97 -6.96
CA GLU A 96 11.34 -20.43 -8.19
C GLU A 96 10.45 -20.33 -9.44
N ASN A 97 9.12 -20.31 -9.24
CA ASN A 97 8.13 -20.14 -10.30
C ASN A 97 7.50 -18.74 -10.38
N ASN A 98 8.16 -17.70 -9.83
CA ASN A 98 7.70 -16.31 -9.84
C ASN A 98 6.33 -16.07 -9.18
N MET A 99 5.91 -16.97 -8.27
CA MET A 99 4.69 -16.85 -7.47
C MET A 99 5.00 -16.32 -6.06
N TYR A 100 5.75 -15.25 -5.97
CA TYR A 100 6.30 -14.71 -4.71
C TYR A 100 5.25 -14.44 -3.63
N HIS A 101 4.03 -14.07 -4.04
CA HIS A 101 2.90 -13.75 -3.16
C HIS A 101 2.36 -14.96 -2.36
N ILE A 102 2.74 -16.17 -2.72
CA ILE A 102 2.42 -17.42 -2.00
C ILE A 102 3.70 -18.13 -1.52
N CYS A 103 4.76 -17.38 -1.27
CA CYS A 103 5.98 -17.95 -0.70
C CYS A 103 5.68 -18.65 0.62
N GLU A 104 6.17 -19.88 0.79
CA GLU A 104 5.94 -20.71 1.99
C GLU A 104 6.47 -20.07 3.29
N LYS A 105 7.43 -19.14 3.17
CA LYS A 105 8.04 -18.41 4.27
C LYS A 105 7.85 -16.89 4.09
N LEU A 106 6.72 -16.49 3.50
CA LEU A 106 6.42 -15.09 3.30
C LEU A 106 6.37 -14.35 4.64
N LYS A 107 7.10 -13.26 4.71
CA LYS A 107 6.98 -12.26 5.76
C LYS A 107 6.69 -10.91 5.14
N VAL A 108 6.02 -10.06 5.87
CA VAL A 108 5.73 -8.68 5.46
C VAL A 108 6.31 -7.74 6.51
N MET A 109 7.12 -6.79 6.06
CA MET A 109 7.65 -5.74 6.92
C MET A 109 6.50 -4.90 7.48
N GLY A 110 6.55 -4.64 8.77
CA GLY A 110 5.46 -4.00 9.51
C GLY A 110 4.48 -4.98 10.18
N PHE A 111 4.60 -6.30 9.94
CA PHE A 111 3.74 -7.34 10.53
C PHE A 111 4.53 -8.50 11.15
N GLN A 112 5.28 -9.26 10.36
CA GLN A 112 6.09 -10.38 10.83
C GLN A 112 7.56 -10.00 11.02
N THR A 113 7.97 -8.87 10.48
CA THR A 113 9.28 -8.22 10.71
C THR A 113 9.05 -6.74 10.92
N ASP A 114 10.02 -6.07 11.51
CA ASP A 114 9.97 -4.63 11.73
C ASP A 114 9.80 -3.85 10.41
N GLY A 115 8.95 -2.85 10.44
CA GLY A 115 8.61 -1.98 9.32
C GLY A 115 9.16 -0.57 9.47
N ALA A 116 8.53 0.37 8.77
CA ALA A 116 8.99 1.74 8.57
C ALA A 116 8.61 2.74 9.66
N GLY A 117 7.95 2.32 10.76
CA GLY A 117 7.63 3.17 11.92
C GLY A 117 8.88 3.56 12.72
N GLN A 118 9.97 3.87 12.05
CA GLN A 118 11.25 4.26 12.59
C GLN A 118 12.01 5.15 11.60
N GLU A 119 12.97 5.93 12.08
CA GLU A 119 13.69 6.87 11.21
C GLU A 119 14.56 6.17 10.17
N TYR A 120 15.21 5.05 10.54
CA TYR A 120 16.08 4.27 9.67
C TYR A 120 15.83 2.77 9.85
N PHE A 121 15.83 2.02 8.74
CA PHE A 121 15.73 0.56 8.79
C PHE A 121 16.36 -0.09 7.55
N PRO A 122 16.92 -1.31 7.71
CA PRO A 122 17.52 -2.03 6.59
C PRO A 122 16.44 -2.65 5.72
N VAL A 123 16.60 -2.52 4.40
CA VAL A 123 15.71 -3.12 3.40
C VAL A 123 16.56 -3.93 2.41
N PRO A 124 16.21 -5.20 2.11
CA PRO A 124 16.88 -5.93 1.03
C PRO A 124 16.81 -5.15 -0.27
N ALA A 125 17.95 -4.93 -0.93
CA ALA A 125 18.03 -4.08 -2.11
C ALA A 125 17.09 -4.51 -3.25
N LYS A 126 16.82 -5.82 -3.40
CA LYS A 126 15.85 -6.37 -4.36
C LYS A 126 14.42 -5.88 -4.16
N ASN A 127 14.10 -5.38 -2.97
CA ASN A 127 12.79 -4.86 -2.61
C ASN A 127 12.70 -3.33 -2.76
N VAL A 128 13.82 -2.64 -2.99
CA VAL A 128 13.88 -1.18 -3.09
C VAL A 128 13.68 -0.74 -4.53
N PHE A 129 12.88 0.31 -4.69
CA PHE A 129 12.62 0.94 -5.99
C PHE A 129 13.11 2.39 -5.94
N LYS A 130 14.04 2.72 -6.83
CA LYS A 130 14.47 4.10 -7.07
C LYS A 130 13.39 4.87 -7.81
N LEU A 131 13.15 6.08 -7.39
CA LEU A 131 12.20 7.02 -7.99
C LEU A 131 12.95 8.14 -8.71
N SER A 132 12.27 8.86 -9.60
CA SER A 132 12.83 10.08 -10.21
C SER A 132 12.96 11.19 -9.15
N ASP A 133 13.94 12.06 -9.34
CA ASP A 133 14.26 13.11 -8.36
C ASP A 133 13.12 14.13 -8.17
N ASP A 134 12.29 14.31 -9.19
CA ASP A 134 11.12 15.18 -9.17
C ASP A 134 9.87 14.53 -8.57
N PHE A 135 9.87 13.20 -8.34
CA PHE A 135 8.69 12.50 -7.80
C PHE A 135 8.43 12.89 -6.35
N PRO A 136 7.23 13.43 -6.01
CA PRO A 136 6.93 13.87 -4.65
C PRO A 136 6.88 12.70 -3.66
N LEU A 137 7.53 12.85 -2.51
CA LEU A 137 7.57 11.80 -1.47
C LEU A 137 6.18 11.44 -0.94
N ASP A 138 5.26 12.40 -0.86
CA ASP A 138 3.89 12.13 -0.41
C ASP A 138 3.16 11.14 -1.35
N TYR A 139 3.36 11.29 -2.66
CA TYR A 139 2.83 10.34 -3.64
C TYR A 139 3.63 9.03 -3.67
N ALA A 140 4.92 9.10 -3.38
CA ALA A 140 5.77 7.91 -3.33
C ALA A 140 5.35 6.95 -2.21
N ALA A 141 4.90 7.46 -1.05
CA ALA A 141 4.34 6.63 0.01
C ALA A 141 3.04 5.92 -0.40
N MET A 142 2.32 6.45 -1.40
CA MET A 142 1.11 5.83 -1.94
C MET A 142 1.37 4.73 -2.97
N ILE A 143 2.61 4.52 -3.41
CA ILE A 143 2.93 3.52 -4.46
C ILE A 143 2.51 2.12 -4.02
N GLU A 144 2.72 1.77 -2.74
CA GLU A 144 2.32 0.45 -2.22
C GLU A 144 0.81 0.23 -2.36
N PRO A 145 -0.09 1.04 -1.76
CA PRO A 145 -1.54 0.83 -1.89
C PRO A 145 -2.05 1.02 -3.33
N VAL A 146 -1.42 1.86 -4.15
CA VAL A 146 -1.73 1.97 -5.58
C VAL A 146 -1.40 0.66 -6.31
N SER A 147 -0.30 0.00 -5.96
CA SER A 147 0.06 -1.30 -6.56
C SER A 147 -0.99 -2.38 -6.29
N VAL A 148 -1.59 -2.36 -5.08
CA VAL A 148 -2.71 -3.23 -4.70
C VAL A 148 -3.92 -2.95 -5.60
N ALA A 149 -4.28 -1.68 -5.78
CA ALA A 149 -5.39 -1.26 -6.64
C ALA A 149 -5.16 -1.65 -8.11
N VAL A 150 -3.95 -1.42 -8.64
CA VAL A 150 -3.59 -1.83 -10.01
C VAL A 150 -3.74 -3.35 -10.18
N ARG A 151 -3.28 -4.13 -9.22
CA ARG A 151 -3.41 -5.58 -9.25
C ARG A 151 -4.88 -6.01 -9.23
N ALA A 152 -5.69 -5.42 -8.36
CA ALA A 152 -7.12 -5.73 -8.24
C ALA A 152 -7.87 -5.43 -9.54
N VAL A 153 -7.71 -4.21 -10.09
CA VAL A 153 -8.41 -3.79 -11.30
C VAL A 153 -7.99 -4.63 -12.51
N ARG A 154 -6.69 -4.95 -12.65
CA ARG A 154 -6.20 -5.83 -13.74
C ARG A 154 -6.78 -7.25 -13.68
N LYS A 155 -7.19 -7.74 -12.51
CA LYS A 155 -7.91 -9.02 -12.39
C LYS A 155 -9.29 -8.99 -13.06
N GLY A 156 -9.92 -7.81 -13.18
CA GLY A 156 -11.15 -7.60 -13.94
C GLY A 156 -10.96 -7.59 -15.47
N GLY A 157 -9.73 -7.74 -15.95
CA GLY A 157 -9.39 -7.75 -17.38
C GLY A 157 -9.24 -6.35 -17.97
N ASN A 158 -9.51 -6.21 -19.28
CA ASN A 158 -9.41 -4.92 -19.96
C ASN A 158 -10.54 -3.98 -19.48
N MET A 159 -10.18 -2.81 -18.99
CA MET A 159 -11.13 -1.79 -18.48
C MET A 159 -11.69 -0.89 -19.58
N ARG A 160 -11.06 -0.83 -20.75
CA ARG A 160 -11.47 0.10 -21.84
C ARG A 160 -12.93 -0.09 -22.22
N GLY A 161 -13.72 0.98 -22.11
CA GLY A 161 -15.13 1.01 -22.44
C GLY A 161 -16.04 0.30 -21.42
N LYS A 162 -15.51 -0.19 -20.30
CA LYS A 162 -16.32 -0.82 -19.26
C LYS A 162 -16.94 0.19 -18.30
N LYS A 163 -18.12 -0.14 -17.81
CA LYS A 163 -18.76 0.48 -16.66
C LYS A 163 -18.36 -0.29 -15.41
N VAL A 164 -17.86 0.42 -14.40
CA VAL A 164 -17.26 -0.21 -13.22
C VAL A 164 -17.99 0.25 -11.97
N LEU A 165 -18.45 -0.70 -11.18
CA LEU A 165 -19.03 -0.46 -9.85
C LEU A 165 -18.01 -0.84 -8.78
N ILE A 166 -17.74 0.10 -7.87
CA ILE A 166 -16.86 -0.11 -6.71
C ILE A 166 -17.70 -0.02 -5.43
N LEU A 167 -17.66 -1.07 -4.64
CA LEU A 167 -18.34 -1.12 -3.33
C LEU A 167 -17.38 -0.73 -2.21
N GLY A 168 -17.65 0.42 -1.58
CA GLY A 168 -16.82 1.02 -0.51
C GLY A 168 -15.85 2.08 -1.04
N ALA A 169 -15.99 3.32 -0.53
CA ALA A 169 -15.15 4.47 -0.88
C ALA A 169 -14.02 4.72 0.15
N GLY A 170 -13.51 3.66 0.79
CA GLY A 170 -12.27 3.71 1.57
C GLY A 170 -11.05 3.93 0.66
N THR A 171 -9.85 3.96 1.25
CA THR A 171 -8.60 4.20 0.50
C THR A 171 -8.48 3.28 -0.71
N ILE A 172 -8.60 1.96 -0.52
CA ILE A 172 -8.45 0.98 -1.60
C ILE A 172 -9.58 1.11 -2.64
N GLY A 173 -10.84 1.32 -2.22
CA GLY A 173 -11.94 1.52 -3.17
C GLY A 173 -11.74 2.76 -4.03
N ASN A 174 -11.34 3.88 -3.41
CA ASN A 174 -11.05 5.12 -4.14
C ASN A 174 -9.88 4.94 -5.12
N LEU A 175 -8.80 4.27 -4.71
CA LEU A 175 -7.67 3.96 -5.60
C LEU A 175 -8.09 3.02 -6.74
N ASN A 176 -8.91 1.99 -6.46
CA ASN A 176 -9.45 1.12 -7.50
C ASN A 176 -10.26 1.91 -8.55
N ALA A 177 -11.08 2.85 -8.10
CA ALA A 177 -11.89 3.69 -8.97
C ALA A 177 -11.01 4.57 -9.88
N GLN A 178 -10.01 5.23 -9.31
CA GLN A 178 -9.04 6.04 -10.07
C GLN A 178 -8.25 5.18 -11.07
N VAL A 179 -7.77 4.01 -10.64
CA VAL A 179 -7.03 3.08 -11.52
C VAL A 179 -7.93 2.55 -12.64
N ALA A 180 -9.19 2.22 -12.36
CA ALA A 180 -10.13 1.80 -13.40
C ALA A 180 -10.30 2.88 -14.47
N LYS A 181 -10.46 4.14 -14.07
CA LYS A 181 -10.51 5.29 -14.99
C LYS A 181 -9.22 5.45 -15.77
N ALA A 182 -8.08 5.40 -15.11
CA ALA A 182 -6.76 5.51 -15.75
C ALA A 182 -6.51 4.39 -16.79
N LEU A 183 -7.11 3.20 -16.58
CA LEU A 183 -7.05 2.07 -17.52
C LEU A 183 -8.15 2.09 -18.58
N GLY A 184 -8.94 3.18 -18.66
CA GLY A 184 -9.88 3.45 -19.74
C GLY A 184 -11.31 2.97 -19.49
N ALA A 185 -11.73 2.81 -18.23
CA ALA A 185 -13.13 2.62 -17.90
C ALA A 185 -13.96 3.79 -18.45
N ASP A 186 -15.09 3.48 -19.08
CA ASP A 186 -16.02 4.47 -19.63
C ASP A 186 -16.63 5.33 -18.51
N SER A 187 -17.09 4.66 -17.46
CA SER A 187 -17.63 5.33 -16.28
C SER A 187 -17.47 4.47 -15.02
N VAL A 188 -17.34 5.14 -13.89
CA VAL A 188 -17.16 4.49 -12.57
C VAL A 188 -18.19 5.02 -11.59
N ILE A 189 -18.94 4.10 -10.97
CA ILE A 189 -19.75 4.36 -9.78
C ILE A 189 -18.96 3.87 -8.56
N ILE A 190 -18.90 4.68 -7.52
CA ILE A 190 -18.39 4.25 -6.20
C ILE A 190 -19.47 4.44 -5.13
N THR A 191 -19.58 3.51 -4.20
CA THR A 191 -20.55 3.55 -3.11
C THR A 191 -19.90 3.58 -1.75
N ASP A 192 -20.54 4.22 -0.80
CA ASP A 192 -20.21 4.12 0.63
C ASP A 192 -21.46 4.55 1.44
N ILE A 193 -21.44 4.30 2.73
CA ILE A 193 -22.45 4.78 3.69
C ILE A 193 -22.06 6.12 4.34
N ARG A 194 -20.89 6.66 4.01
CA ARG A 194 -20.33 7.88 4.60
C ARG A 194 -20.11 8.95 3.55
N ASP A 195 -20.82 10.07 3.64
CA ASP A 195 -20.78 11.16 2.67
C ASP A 195 -19.37 11.72 2.48
N TYR A 196 -18.60 11.94 3.56
CA TYR A 196 -17.24 12.49 3.45
C TYR A 196 -16.29 11.66 2.57
N LYS A 197 -16.50 10.31 2.52
CA LYS A 197 -15.72 9.43 1.63
C LYS A 197 -16.16 9.58 0.18
N LEU A 198 -17.47 9.74 -0.03
CA LEU A 198 -18.04 9.98 -1.36
C LEU A 198 -17.62 11.34 -1.92
N GLU A 199 -17.58 12.37 -1.07
CA GLU A 199 -17.05 13.69 -1.43
C GLU A 199 -15.57 13.60 -1.82
N LYS A 200 -14.77 12.84 -1.06
CA LYS A 200 -13.37 12.57 -1.41
C LYS A 200 -13.26 11.88 -2.76
N ALA A 201 -14.09 10.89 -3.05
CA ALA A 201 -14.11 10.21 -4.34
C ALA A 201 -14.45 11.16 -5.49
N LYS A 202 -15.44 12.04 -5.32
CA LYS A 202 -15.78 13.11 -6.28
C LYS A 202 -14.58 14.03 -6.52
N ALA A 203 -13.90 14.46 -5.45
CA ALA A 203 -12.71 15.30 -5.54
C ALA A 203 -11.55 14.61 -6.29
N CYS A 204 -11.51 13.26 -6.28
CA CYS A 204 -10.57 12.46 -7.06
C CYS A 204 -11.03 12.19 -8.50
N GLY A 205 -12.13 12.82 -8.97
CA GLY A 205 -12.60 12.72 -10.36
C GLY A 205 -13.42 11.47 -10.68
N ILE A 206 -14.03 10.83 -9.67
CA ILE A 206 -14.93 9.69 -9.90
C ILE A 206 -16.29 10.19 -10.41
N ASP A 207 -16.81 9.52 -11.45
CA ASP A 207 -17.97 10.02 -12.21
C ASP A 207 -19.25 10.08 -11.38
N PHE A 208 -19.54 9.00 -10.63
CA PHE A 208 -20.80 8.90 -9.88
C PHE A 208 -20.56 8.32 -8.49
N THR A 209 -21.30 8.82 -7.52
CA THR A 209 -21.27 8.34 -6.13
C THR A 209 -22.70 7.99 -5.69
N ILE A 210 -22.83 6.94 -4.88
CA ILE A 210 -24.11 6.52 -4.30
C ILE A 210 -23.91 6.31 -2.79
N ASN A 211 -24.70 7.02 -1.98
CA ASN A 211 -24.76 6.74 -0.55
C ASN A 211 -25.77 5.61 -0.30
N SER A 212 -25.25 4.38 -0.17
CA SER A 212 -26.07 3.17 0.00
C SER A 212 -26.79 3.05 1.36
N SER A 213 -26.60 4.01 2.29
CA SER A 213 -27.39 4.09 3.52
C SER A 213 -28.74 4.81 3.33
N ILE A 214 -28.87 5.63 2.28
CA ILE A 214 -30.05 6.48 2.00
C ILE A 214 -30.58 6.35 0.57
N GLU A 215 -29.82 5.75 -0.32
CA GLU A 215 -30.19 5.55 -1.73
C GLU A 215 -30.27 4.06 -2.06
N ASP A 216 -31.25 3.66 -2.86
CA ASP A 216 -31.29 2.31 -3.42
C ASP A 216 -30.19 2.11 -4.46
N LEU A 217 -29.32 1.14 -4.21
CA LEU A 217 -28.17 0.87 -5.06
C LEU A 217 -28.59 0.46 -6.48
N GLY A 218 -29.62 -0.38 -6.61
CA GLY A 218 -30.10 -0.84 -7.90
C GLY A 218 -30.67 0.30 -8.74
N ALA A 219 -31.49 1.16 -8.14
CA ALA A 219 -32.01 2.37 -8.79
C ALA A 219 -30.85 3.32 -9.19
N GLY A 220 -29.85 3.50 -8.35
CA GLY A 220 -28.67 4.29 -8.64
C GLY A 220 -27.87 3.75 -9.83
N ILE A 221 -27.64 2.44 -9.89
CA ILE A 221 -26.96 1.79 -11.02
C ILE A 221 -27.75 1.99 -12.31
N ILE A 222 -29.08 1.78 -12.29
CA ILE A 222 -29.95 1.98 -13.47
C ILE A 222 -29.93 3.43 -13.92
N LYS A 223 -29.94 4.39 -12.98
CA LYS A 223 -29.87 5.83 -13.26
C LYS A 223 -28.61 6.21 -14.03
N TYR A 224 -27.45 5.72 -13.60
CA TYR A 224 -26.15 6.13 -14.14
C TYR A 224 -25.66 5.22 -15.28
N PHE A 225 -25.89 3.92 -15.21
CA PHE A 225 -25.44 2.97 -16.22
C PHE A 225 -26.51 2.55 -17.22
N GLY A 226 -27.79 2.78 -16.91
CA GLY A 226 -28.96 2.32 -17.69
C GLY A 226 -29.34 0.87 -17.37
N LYS A 227 -30.54 0.48 -17.78
CA LYS A 227 -31.02 -0.90 -17.62
C LYS A 227 -30.12 -1.87 -18.39
N ASN A 228 -29.82 -3.03 -17.81
CA ASN A 228 -29.06 -4.13 -18.40
C ASN A 228 -27.61 -3.76 -18.84
N LYS A 229 -26.94 -2.82 -18.16
CA LYS A 229 -25.59 -2.35 -18.55
C LYS A 229 -24.54 -2.38 -17.42
N ALA A 230 -24.80 -3.09 -16.34
CA ALA A 230 -23.83 -3.33 -15.28
C ALA A 230 -23.45 -4.80 -15.22
#